data_d10668e4aaa7ed1292c248b94be114fe
#
_entry.id   d10668e4aaa7ed1292c248b94be114fe
#
_cell.length_a   1.000
_cell.length_b   1.000
_cell.length_c   1.000
_cell.angle_alpha   90.00
_cell.angle_beta   90.00
_cell.angle_gamma   90.00
#
_symmetry.space_group_name_H-M   'P 1'
#
loop_
_entity.id
_entity.type
_entity.pdbx_description
1 polymer ?
#
loop_
_entity_poly.entity_id
_entity_poly.type
_entity_poly.pdbx_seq_one_letter_code
_entity_poly.pdbx_strand_id
1 'polypeptide(L)'
;ETLNDYPSYTGSYANSRAVVQQYLAQYPSIKVVLDVHRDAIETENGSRMAPVCTVNGQQAAQVMIICGCDNGSSISLPNYRQNLRFAAAWERAMEGTFPGLTRPVLFSYRFYNQDLTTGSLLIEVGGHGNNLNEALYAGQLAAEGLIEALRSVDPAISD
;
A
#
# COMPACT_ATOMS: atom_id res chain seq x y z
N GLU A 1 1.38 6.83 -19.19
CA GLU A 1 1.42 5.45 -18.67
C GLU A 1 2.77 4.83 -18.99
N THR A 2 3.40 4.17 -18.01
CA THR A 2 4.72 3.54 -18.15
C THR A 2 4.61 2.09 -17.72
N LEU A 3 5.03 1.16 -18.59
CA LEU A 3 5.07 -0.27 -18.30
C LEU A 3 6.40 -0.62 -17.63
N ASN A 4 6.39 -0.81 -16.32
CA ASN A 4 7.61 -1.05 -15.53
C ASN A 4 8.07 -2.51 -15.54
N ASP A 5 7.16 -3.45 -15.83
CA ASP A 5 7.37 -4.90 -15.85
C ASP A 5 7.50 -5.49 -17.27
N TYR A 6 7.54 -4.65 -18.29
CA TYR A 6 7.73 -5.07 -19.68
C TYR A 6 9.15 -4.70 -20.18
N PRO A 7 9.84 -5.55 -20.94
CA PRO A 7 9.45 -6.90 -21.38
C PRO A 7 9.69 -8.00 -20.32
N SER A 8 10.14 -7.66 -19.14
CA SER A 8 10.45 -8.62 -18.07
C SER A 8 10.11 -8.02 -16.70
N TYR A 9 9.57 -8.84 -15.81
CA TYR A 9 9.37 -8.47 -14.40
C TYR A 9 10.70 -8.17 -13.67
N THR A 10 11.79 -8.84 -14.10
CA THR A 10 13.12 -8.56 -13.55
C THR A 10 13.51 -7.11 -13.78
N GLY A 11 13.78 -6.37 -12.69
CA GLY A 11 14.12 -4.95 -12.75
C GLY A 11 12.91 -4.00 -12.68
N SER A 12 11.68 -4.50 -12.54
CA SER A 12 10.47 -3.66 -12.46
C SER A 12 10.56 -2.59 -11.38
N TYR A 13 11.10 -2.91 -10.20
CA TYR A 13 11.32 -1.95 -9.11
C TYR A 13 12.37 -0.88 -9.45
N ALA A 14 13.41 -1.21 -10.22
CA ALA A 14 14.37 -0.21 -10.70
C ALA A 14 13.72 0.72 -11.73
N ASN A 15 12.89 0.19 -12.61
CA ASN A 15 12.16 0.96 -13.61
C ASN A 15 11.15 1.91 -12.94
N SER A 16 10.32 1.40 -12.03
CA SER A 16 9.35 2.22 -11.28
C SER A 16 10.05 3.28 -10.44
N ARG A 17 11.20 2.95 -9.82
CA ARG A 17 12.02 3.91 -9.08
C ARG A 17 12.44 5.09 -9.94
N ALA A 18 12.94 4.84 -11.13
CA ALA A 18 13.38 5.90 -12.05
C ALA A 18 12.22 6.86 -12.39
N VAL A 19 11.04 6.32 -12.66
CA VAL A 19 9.82 7.11 -12.92
C VAL A 19 9.43 7.94 -11.69
N VAL A 20 9.38 7.33 -10.52
CA VAL A 20 9.01 8.05 -9.27
C VAL A 20 10.01 9.15 -8.97
N GLN A 21 11.32 8.89 -9.09
CA GLN A 21 12.36 9.91 -8.87
C GLN A 21 12.22 11.09 -9.82
N GLN A 22 11.86 10.86 -11.08
CA GLN A 22 11.57 11.92 -12.04
C GLN A 22 10.42 12.83 -11.58
N TYR A 23 9.31 12.22 -11.12
CA TYR A 23 8.16 12.97 -10.59
C TYR A 23 8.48 13.71 -9.30
N LEU A 24 9.24 13.11 -8.39
CA LEU A 24 9.66 13.76 -7.15
C LEU A 24 10.59 14.95 -7.41
N ALA A 25 11.45 14.86 -8.43
CA ALA A 25 12.29 15.99 -8.86
C ALA A 25 11.46 17.13 -9.47
N GLN A 26 10.43 16.79 -10.26
CA GLN A 26 9.52 17.76 -10.89
C GLN A 26 8.55 18.39 -9.89
N TYR A 27 8.09 17.61 -8.90
CA TYR A 27 7.09 18.01 -7.91
C TYR A 27 7.59 17.73 -6.47
N PRO A 28 8.46 18.60 -5.91
CA PRO A 28 9.07 18.36 -4.59
C PRO A 28 8.07 18.38 -3.42
N SER A 29 6.84 18.83 -3.67
CA SER A 29 5.74 18.80 -2.70
C SER A 29 5.14 17.42 -2.48
N ILE A 30 5.38 16.44 -3.35
CA ILE A 30 4.91 15.07 -3.17
C ILE A 30 5.58 14.46 -1.92
N LYS A 31 4.76 14.02 -0.96
CA LYS A 31 5.22 13.38 0.28
C LYS A 31 4.76 11.93 0.41
N VAL A 32 3.74 11.55 -0.34
CA VAL A 32 3.15 10.20 -0.33
C VAL A 32 3.37 9.56 -1.70
N VAL A 33 3.90 8.34 -1.69
CA VAL A 33 4.06 7.49 -2.87
C VAL A 33 3.50 6.10 -2.53
N LEU A 34 2.51 5.66 -3.26
CA LEU A 34 1.84 4.40 -3.03
C LEU A 34 2.10 3.44 -4.19
N ASP A 35 2.62 2.27 -3.87
CA ASP A 35 2.76 1.14 -4.77
C ASP A 35 1.54 0.23 -4.59
N VAL A 36 0.65 0.19 -5.59
CA VAL A 36 -0.62 -0.54 -5.47
C VAL A 36 -0.49 -1.90 -6.13
N HIS A 37 -0.63 -2.93 -5.34
CA HIS A 37 -0.45 -4.31 -5.71
C HIS A 37 -1.69 -5.17 -5.45
N ARG A 38 -1.60 -6.41 -5.82
CA ARG A 38 -2.50 -7.50 -5.49
C ARG A 38 -1.65 -8.67 -4.98
N ASP A 39 -1.97 -9.14 -3.78
CA ASP A 39 -1.24 -10.20 -3.09
C ASP A 39 -1.39 -11.57 -3.80
N ALA A 40 -0.41 -12.44 -3.61
CA ALA A 40 -0.44 -13.83 -4.07
C ALA A 40 -0.52 -14.76 -2.86
N ILE A 41 -1.76 -15.07 -2.43
CA ILE A 41 -2.01 -15.91 -1.26
C ILE A 41 -2.49 -17.28 -1.72
N GLU A 42 -1.74 -18.32 -1.37
CA GLU A 42 -2.08 -19.69 -1.70
C GLU A 42 -2.07 -20.56 -0.43
N THR A 43 -2.93 -21.57 -0.43
CA THR A 43 -2.91 -22.64 0.57
C THR A 43 -1.78 -23.63 0.26
N GLU A 44 -1.46 -24.50 1.21
CA GLU A 44 -0.43 -25.55 1.02
C GLU A 44 -0.68 -26.47 -0.20
N ASN A 45 -1.94 -26.65 -0.58
CA ASN A 45 -2.33 -27.42 -1.76
C ASN A 45 -2.38 -26.61 -3.06
N GLY A 46 -1.92 -25.36 -3.06
CA GLY A 46 -1.88 -24.48 -4.23
C GLY A 46 -3.22 -23.82 -4.59
N SER A 47 -4.23 -23.90 -3.74
CA SER A 47 -5.50 -23.19 -3.97
C SER A 47 -5.33 -21.71 -3.65
N ARG A 48 -5.84 -20.84 -4.55
CA ARG A 48 -5.81 -19.40 -4.35
C ARG A 48 -6.78 -18.97 -3.27
N MET A 49 -6.32 -18.14 -2.35
CA MET A 49 -7.15 -17.55 -1.31
C MET A 49 -7.65 -16.17 -1.73
N ALA A 50 -8.93 -15.91 -1.43
CA ALA A 50 -9.57 -14.60 -1.62
C ALA A 50 -9.93 -14.06 -0.23
N PRO A 51 -9.07 -13.22 0.38
CA PRO A 51 -9.42 -12.56 1.64
C PRO A 51 -10.54 -11.55 1.38
N VAL A 52 -11.68 -11.74 2.05
CA VAL A 52 -12.87 -10.89 1.87
C VAL A 52 -13.44 -10.45 3.21
N CYS A 53 -14.07 -9.29 3.21
CA CYS A 53 -14.93 -8.78 4.28
C CYS A 53 -16.24 -8.27 3.69
N THR A 54 -17.21 -7.95 4.54
CA THR A 54 -18.46 -7.32 4.11
C THR A 54 -18.55 -5.92 4.73
N VAL A 55 -18.62 -4.92 3.88
CA VAL A 55 -18.79 -3.52 4.28
C VAL A 55 -20.06 -2.99 3.64
N ASN A 56 -20.96 -2.40 4.44
CA ASN A 56 -22.24 -1.86 3.97
C ASN A 56 -23.08 -2.86 3.13
N GLY A 57 -22.99 -4.17 3.48
CA GLY A 57 -23.73 -5.23 2.78
C GLY A 57 -23.10 -5.68 1.45
N GLN A 58 -21.96 -5.14 1.07
CA GLN A 58 -21.20 -5.51 -0.15
C GLN A 58 -19.88 -6.20 0.21
N GLN A 59 -19.49 -7.22 -0.55
CA GLN A 59 -18.19 -7.86 -0.41
C GLN A 59 -17.09 -6.98 -0.95
N ALA A 60 -16.06 -6.79 -0.12
CA ALA A 60 -14.80 -6.13 -0.45
C ALA A 60 -13.64 -7.12 -0.26
N ALA A 61 -12.60 -7.02 -1.08
CA ALA A 61 -11.35 -7.68 -0.78
C ALA A 61 -10.71 -7.04 0.46
N GLN A 62 -10.08 -7.83 1.34
CA GLN A 62 -9.31 -7.23 2.42
C GLN A 62 -8.01 -6.62 1.89
N VAL A 63 -7.62 -5.48 2.45
CA VAL A 63 -6.38 -4.80 2.09
C VAL A 63 -5.30 -5.05 3.13
N MET A 64 -4.03 -4.97 2.73
CA MET A 64 -2.88 -5.04 3.64
C MET A 64 -1.86 -3.98 3.25
N ILE A 65 -1.38 -3.23 4.22
CA ILE A 65 -0.27 -2.31 4.01
C ILE A 65 1.03 -3.04 4.32
N ILE A 66 2.01 -2.93 3.41
CA ILE A 66 3.37 -3.40 3.64
C ILE A 66 4.26 -2.19 3.90
N CYS A 67 4.86 -2.19 5.08
CA CYS A 67 5.85 -1.20 5.49
C CYS A 67 7.21 -1.86 5.70
N GLY A 68 8.20 -1.42 4.95
CA GLY A 68 9.56 -1.90 5.06
C GLY A 68 10.24 -1.39 6.33
N CYS A 69 11.23 -2.12 6.83
CA CYS A 69 12.10 -1.66 7.90
C CYS A 69 13.57 -1.80 7.55
N ASP A 70 14.38 -0.93 8.13
CA ASP A 70 15.83 -0.97 8.04
C ASP A 70 16.39 -2.15 8.85
N ASN A 71 17.34 -2.89 8.29
CA ASN A 71 18.00 -4.00 8.98
C ASN A 71 19.45 -3.67 9.40
N GLY A 72 19.87 -2.40 9.21
CA GLY A 72 21.21 -1.94 9.54
C GLY A 72 22.33 -2.44 8.62
N SER A 73 21.99 -3.10 7.50
CA SER A 73 22.98 -3.68 6.58
C SER A 73 22.58 -3.59 5.11
N SER A 74 21.89 -4.60 4.59
CA SER A 74 21.53 -4.71 3.17
C SER A 74 20.28 -3.91 2.76
N ILE A 75 19.41 -3.57 3.73
CA ILE A 75 18.21 -2.78 3.52
C ILE A 75 18.38 -1.46 4.28
N SER A 76 18.50 -0.37 3.52
CA SER A 76 18.56 0.98 4.07
C SER A 76 17.27 1.71 3.77
N LEU A 77 16.48 1.95 4.82
CA LEU A 77 15.20 2.65 4.78
C LEU A 77 15.18 3.75 5.84
N PRO A 78 15.87 4.87 5.62
CA PRO A 78 16.06 5.91 6.64
C PRO A 78 14.74 6.51 7.13
N ASN A 79 13.70 6.45 6.31
CA ASN A 79 12.37 7.00 6.62
C ASN A 79 11.39 5.96 7.17
N TYR A 80 11.81 4.73 7.47
CA TYR A 80 10.89 3.64 7.84
C TYR A 80 9.99 3.95 9.03
N ARG A 81 10.45 4.76 9.98
CA ARG A 81 9.66 5.14 11.16
C ARG A 81 8.51 6.08 10.80
N GLN A 82 8.73 7.01 9.85
CA GLN A 82 7.69 7.89 9.34
C GLN A 82 6.69 7.08 8.51
N ASN A 83 7.19 6.21 7.62
CA ASN A 83 6.36 5.31 6.83
C ASN A 83 5.49 4.42 7.72
N LEU A 84 6.04 3.86 8.81
CA LEU A 84 5.28 3.04 9.76
C LEU A 84 4.19 3.84 10.50
N ARG A 85 4.49 5.09 10.89
CA ARG A 85 3.48 5.96 11.52
C ARG A 85 2.33 6.24 10.55
N PHE A 86 2.64 6.50 9.29
CA PHE A 86 1.65 6.72 8.25
C PHE A 86 0.84 5.44 7.97
N ALA A 87 1.49 4.28 7.86
CA ALA A 87 0.83 2.99 7.70
C ALA A 87 -0.16 2.71 8.85
N ALA A 88 0.26 2.92 10.10
CA ALA A 88 -0.58 2.72 11.27
C ALA A 88 -1.76 3.73 11.34
N ALA A 89 -1.55 4.97 10.91
CA ALA A 89 -2.62 5.97 10.84
C ALA A 89 -3.66 5.58 9.78
N TRP A 90 -3.21 5.12 8.62
CA TRP A 90 -4.09 4.71 7.53
C TRP A 90 -4.85 3.41 7.86
N GLU A 91 -4.18 2.39 8.40
CA GLU A 91 -4.85 1.16 8.89
C GLU A 91 -5.92 1.49 9.95
N ARG A 92 -5.58 2.31 10.95
CA ARG A 92 -6.53 2.72 11.99
C ARG A 92 -7.73 3.47 11.43
N ALA A 93 -7.54 4.34 10.43
CA ALA A 93 -8.62 5.05 9.79
C ALA A 93 -9.54 4.10 9.01
N MET A 94 -8.96 3.14 8.27
CA MET A 94 -9.73 2.12 7.56
C MET A 94 -10.52 1.22 8.54
N GLU A 95 -9.88 0.67 9.56
CA GLU A 95 -10.55 -0.20 10.53
C GLU A 95 -11.59 0.55 11.38
N GLY A 96 -11.33 1.82 11.71
CA GLY A 96 -12.29 2.64 12.45
C GLY A 96 -13.57 2.95 11.67
N THR A 97 -13.46 3.07 10.35
CA THR A 97 -14.59 3.39 9.45
C THR A 97 -15.23 2.12 8.87
N PHE A 98 -14.42 1.13 8.55
CA PHE A 98 -14.80 -0.11 7.85
C PHE A 98 -14.22 -1.33 8.58
N PRO A 99 -14.77 -1.73 9.74
CA PRO A 99 -14.24 -2.83 10.54
C PRO A 99 -14.11 -4.13 9.74
N GLY A 100 -12.91 -4.76 9.81
CA GLY A 100 -12.59 -5.99 9.10
C GLY A 100 -12.06 -5.77 7.68
N LEU A 101 -11.93 -4.53 7.20
CA LEU A 101 -11.38 -4.24 5.88
C LEU A 101 -9.90 -4.57 5.79
N THR A 102 -9.12 -4.35 6.86
CA THR A 102 -7.68 -4.53 6.80
C THR A 102 -7.22 -5.87 7.36
N ARG A 103 -6.17 -6.40 6.77
CA ARG A 103 -5.25 -7.33 7.41
C ARG A 103 -4.19 -6.50 8.15
N PRO A 104 -3.57 -7.03 9.24
CA PRO A 104 -2.55 -6.28 9.98
C PRO A 104 -1.42 -5.78 9.07
N VAL A 105 -0.89 -4.59 9.36
CA VAL A 105 0.28 -4.05 8.64
C VAL A 105 1.42 -5.07 8.67
N LEU A 106 1.92 -5.45 7.50
CA LEU A 106 3.13 -6.26 7.40
C LEU A 106 4.37 -5.37 7.55
N PHE A 107 4.96 -5.36 8.73
CA PHE A 107 6.21 -4.66 9.01
C PHE A 107 7.38 -5.63 8.94
N SER A 108 8.20 -5.56 7.88
CA SER A 108 9.26 -6.55 7.65
C SER A 108 10.42 -5.99 6.82
N TYR A 109 11.51 -6.75 6.71
CA TYR A 109 12.68 -6.38 5.91
C TYR A 109 12.37 -6.45 4.41
N ARG A 110 11.68 -5.42 3.90
CA ARG A 110 11.29 -5.25 2.50
C ARG A 110 11.70 -3.85 2.05
N PHE A 111 12.15 -3.71 0.80
CA PHE A 111 12.62 -2.43 0.28
C PHE A 111 11.53 -1.66 -0.48
N TYR A 112 11.02 -2.23 -1.56
CA TYR A 112 9.91 -1.71 -2.39
C TYR A 112 9.97 -0.19 -2.65
N ASN A 113 11.18 0.37 -2.87
CA ASN A 113 11.40 1.82 -3.07
C ASN A 113 10.85 2.73 -1.95
N GLN A 114 10.65 2.19 -0.75
CA GLN A 114 10.06 2.94 0.36
C GLN A 114 11.02 3.92 1.05
N ASP A 115 12.24 4.03 0.55
CA ASP A 115 13.22 5.06 0.92
C ASP A 115 12.98 6.42 0.26
N LEU A 116 12.12 6.48 -0.78
CA LEU A 116 11.97 7.64 -1.65
C LEU A 116 11.28 8.82 -0.96
N THR A 117 10.34 8.58 -0.05
CA THR A 117 9.65 9.64 0.72
C THR A 117 9.37 9.20 2.15
N THR A 118 8.89 10.13 2.97
CA THR A 118 8.44 9.85 4.34
C THR A 118 7.02 9.26 4.43
N GLY A 119 6.38 9.03 3.29
CA GLY A 119 5.06 8.41 3.14
C GLY A 119 5.03 7.39 1.99
N SER A 120 6.15 6.67 1.76
CA SER A 120 6.21 5.60 0.75
C SER A 120 5.77 4.28 1.34
N LEU A 121 4.69 3.71 0.80
CA LEU A 121 4.11 2.43 1.24
C LEU A 121 3.73 1.57 0.03
N LEU A 122 3.62 0.26 0.26
CA LEU A 122 2.95 -0.66 -0.66
C LEU A 122 1.62 -1.07 -0.04
N ILE A 123 0.58 -1.14 -0.85
CA ILE A 123 -0.73 -1.65 -0.44
C ILE A 123 -1.14 -2.81 -1.33
N GLU A 124 -1.49 -3.93 -0.71
CA GLU A 124 -2.11 -5.09 -1.34
C GLU A 124 -3.63 -4.92 -1.29
N VAL A 125 -4.25 -4.75 -2.44
CA VAL A 125 -5.72 -4.64 -2.55
C VAL A 125 -6.28 -6.02 -2.89
N GLY A 126 -6.51 -6.81 -1.84
CA GLY A 126 -6.90 -8.20 -1.95
C GLY A 126 -5.78 -9.12 -2.41
N GLY A 127 -6.15 -10.32 -2.82
CA GLY A 127 -5.28 -11.34 -3.38
C GLY A 127 -5.70 -11.75 -4.79
N HIS A 128 -4.86 -12.54 -5.44
CA HIS A 128 -5.11 -13.05 -6.79
C HIS A 128 -6.30 -14.04 -6.88
N GLY A 129 -6.88 -14.42 -5.74
CA GLY A 129 -8.14 -15.15 -5.65
C GLY A 129 -9.40 -14.26 -5.66
N ASN A 130 -9.27 -12.96 -5.38
CA ASN A 130 -10.39 -12.02 -5.37
C ASN A 130 -10.85 -11.67 -6.80
N ASN A 131 -12.14 -11.39 -6.95
CA ASN A 131 -12.66 -10.86 -8.20
C ASN A 131 -12.46 -9.33 -8.32
N LEU A 132 -12.62 -8.80 -9.52
CA LEU A 132 -12.38 -7.38 -9.80
C LEU A 132 -13.31 -6.45 -9.01
N ASN A 133 -14.57 -6.81 -8.83
CA ASN A 133 -15.54 -5.96 -8.11
C ASN A 133 -15.17 -5.83 -6.62
N GLU A 134 -14.74 -6.93 -5.99
CA GLU A 134 -14.23 -6.93 -4.62
C GLU A 134 -13.00 -6.02 -4.49
N ALA A 135 -12.07 -6.10 -5.45
CA ALA A 135 -10.86 -5.28 -5.45
C ALA A 135 -11.16 -3.79 -5.69
N LEU A 136 -12.03 -3.46 -6.65
CA LEU A 136 -12.43 -2.07 -6.93
C LEU A 136 -13.12 -1.44 -5.72
N TYR A 137 -14.04 -2.17 -5.09
CA TYR A 137 -14.71 -1.67 -3.89
C TYR A 137 -13.71 -1.49 -2.72
N ALA A 138 -12.83 -2.44 -2.50
CA ALA A 138 -11.76 -2.32 -1.51
C ALA A 138 -10.86 -1.10 -1.76
N GLY A 139 -10.51 -0.84 -3.01
CA GLY A 139 -9.72 0.35 -3.39
C GLY A 139 -10.43 1.67 -3.07
N GLN A 140 -11.76 1.74 -3.26
CA GLN A 140 -12.56 2.91 -2.88
C GLN A 140 -12.55 3.12 -1.36
N LEU A 141 -12.81 2.07 -0.57
CA LEU A 141 -12.79 2.12 0.89
C LEU A 141 -11.39 2.49 1.43
N ALA A 142 -10.34 1.94 0.81
CA ALA A 142 -8.96 2.29 1.18
C ALA A 142 -8.65 3.76 0.91
N ALA A 143 -9.15 4.32 -0.20
CA ALA A 143 -8.99 5.74 -0.52
C ALA A 143 -9.74 6.65 0.47
N GLU A 144 -10.94 6.27 0.91
CA GLU A 144 -11.67 6.98 1.96
C GLU A 144 -10.90 6.97 3.29
N GLY A 145 -10.36 5.82 3.68
CA GLY A 145 -9.50 5.70 4.86
C GLY A 145 -8.20 6.51 4.73
N LEU A 146 -7.63 6.63 3.51
CA LEU A 146 -6.46 7.46 3.25
C LEU A 146 -6.76 8.95 3.48
N ILE A 147 -7.90 9.43 2.97
CA ILE A 147 -8.34 10.82 3.17
C ILE A 147 -8.44 11.12 4.67
N GLU A 148 -9.07 10.24 5.43
CA GLU A 148 -9.23 10.41 6.87
C GLU A 148 -7.88 10.37 7.60
N ALA A 149 -6.98 9.46 7.23
CA ALA A 149 -5.63 9.41 7.78
C ALA A 149 -4.85 10.71 7.52
N LEU A 150 -4.90 11.24 6.29
CA LEU A 150 -4.23 12.49 5.93
C LEU A 150 -4.79 13.69 6.71
N ARG A 151 -6.12 13.79 6.85
CA ARG A 151 -6.75 14.83 7.68
C ARG A 151 -6.32 14.77 9.14
N SER A 152 -6.10 13.55 9.66
CA SER A 152 -5.66 13.39 11.06
C SER A 152 -4.24 13.84 11.34
N VAL A 153 -3.37 13.88 10.31
CA VAL A 153 -1.96 14.27 10.43
C VAL A 153 -1.69 15.70 9.98
N ASP A 154 -2.58 16.28 9.17
CA ASP A 154 -2.52 17.68 8.72
C ASP A 154 -3.92 18.31 8.77
N PRO A 155 -4.22 19.08 9.85
CA PRO A 155 -5.51 19.75 9.98
C PRO A 155 -5.84 20.76 8.86
N ALA A 156 -4.83 21.23 8.10
CA ALA A 156 -5.05 22.13 6.97
C ALA A 156 -5.70 21.44 5.76
N ILE A 157 -5.80 20.10 5.75
CA ILE A 157 -6.52 19.33 4.73
C ILE A 157 -8.03 19.20 5.05
N SER A 158 -8.47 19.76 6.18
CA SER A 158 -9.82 19.57 6.71
C SER A 158 -10.90 20.53 6.14
N ASP A 159 -10.53 21.46 5.23
CA ASP A 159 -11.42 22.47 4.65
C ASP A 159 -11.74 22.22 3.17
#